data_f375d1d810c7089b3ba0d98d5f874056
#
_entry.id   f375d1d810c7089b3ba0d98d5f874056
#
_cell.length_a   1.000
_cell.length_b   1.000
_cell.length_c   1.000
_cell.angle_alpha   90.00
_cell.angle_beta   90.00
_cell.angle_gamma   90.00
#
_symmetry.space_group_name_H-M   'P 1'
#
loop_
_entity.id
_entity.type
_entity.pdbx_description
1 polymer ?
#
loop_
_entity_poly.entity_id
_entity_poly.type
_entity_poly.pdbx_seq_one_letter_code
_entity_poly.pdbx_strand_id
1 'polypeptide(L)'
;GSERCIRDRLSAAVASVGPRSRGTLFTTAVFIFNTVFVASLTFSIVETDTNQGFAYFDTRTRLWEFAIGTLLAMLTLKWKAPEKARVVMGWVGIIGLVTCGAILPVERAFPGYLALWPVISGALVIMAGRTNSRWGIDRLLVSAPLQNLGNISYALYLVHWPILILYSSAVGTSRVNVIEGTIIILVSIGLAWLLIRFVEKPLRYRKDPFVPWLMMKMRFKTIFSVKTWADQLAFILAIFLVAGVPLVAAQAWVGYRNTQSEQNAELQVQTASENYPGARAIGGAQQGLIDNPIPSGGDVKTQFDGLSDPCVGDFAPSDPALAKYCNLQKYGPEDAPLTMVIGNSHAEQALSIFKPIAEQTKTNLQTYLLGGCQYPVRSVNAGNECSEFNTKMTEEIIKRKPQTVVFIATIAQARSNDERADPSLDETVRRLTEAGIQVIGLRDNPRFEYNIYECAQKAGDDKSSCARPASDKYAAENPAKEVFDKYRNQGAVMVDLKDVYCPDGMCSPVVGNIYVYFDDNHVSKTYGRTMAQEVFQRAAEGGWLVSGKVNF
;
A
#
# COMPACT_ATOMS: atom_id res chain seq x y z
N GLY A 1 -23.66 25.67 22.71
CA GLY A 1 -23.09 27.02 22.94
C GLY A 1 -22.25 27.51 21.77
N SER A 2 -21.45 26.65 21.16
CA SER A 2 -20.57 27.03 20.05
C SER A 2 -21.33 27.25 18.74
N GLU A 3 -22.35 26.48 18.45
CA GLU A 3 -23.16 26.63 17.24
C GLU A 3 -23.95 27.96 17.25
N ARG A 4 -24.48 28.39 18.40
CA ARG A 4 -25.12 29.71 18.51
C ARG A 4 -24.11 30.83 18.31
N CYS A 5 -22.91 30.71 18.89
CA CYS A 5 -21.87 31.74 18.76
C CYS A 5 -21.34 31.86 17.33
N ILE A 6 -21.17 30.74 16.62
CA ILE A 6 -20.76 30.73 15.20
C ILE A 6 -21.90 31.29 14.33
N ARG A 7 -23.13 30.87 14.57
CA ARG A 7 -24.31 31.38 13.85
C ARG A 7 -24.53 32.88 14.11
N ASP A 8 -24.35 33.33 15.34
CA ASP A 8 -24.54 34.75 15.70
C ASP A 8 -23.40 35.62 15.15
N ARG A 9 -22.17 35.15 15.07
CA ARG A 9 -21.05 35.83 14.40
C ARG A 9 -21.18 35.82 12.89
N LEU A 10 -21.60 34.71 12.28
CA LEU A 10 -21.90 34.66 10.85
C LEU A 10 -23.11 35.56 10.49
N SER A 11 -24.16 35.55 11.31
CA SER A 11 -25.30 36.40 11.09
C SER A 11 -24.98 37.89 11.30
N ALA A 12 -24.11 38.24 12.26
CA ALA A 12 -23.61 39.60 12.45
C ALA A 12 -22.71 40.05 11.29
N ALA A 13 -21.80 39.18 10.80
CA ALA A 13 -20.97 39.46 9.64
C ALA A 13 -21.81 39.61 8.35
N VAL A 14 -22.83 38.77 8.16
CA VAL A 14 -23.77 38.87 7.05
C VAL A 14 -24.71 40.06 7.20
N ALA A 15 -25.04 40.48 8.45
CA ALA A 15 -25.85 41.64 8.71
C ALA A 15 -25.13 42.97 8.42
N SER A 16 -23.82 43.02 8.55
CA SER A 16 -23.00 44.22 8.22
C SER A 16 -22.86 44.46 6.71
N VAL A 17 -23.29 43.53 5.88
CA VAL A 17 -23.21 43.61 4.41
C VAL A 17 -24.57 44.07 3.86
N GLY A 18 -24.61 45.13 3.05
CA GLY A 18 -25.83 45.71 2.48
C GLY A 18 -26.62 44.74 1.58
N PRO A 19 -27.93 44.93 1.40
CA PRO A 19 -28.84 43.97 0.73
C PRO A 19 -28.43 43.56 -0.68
N ARG A 20 -27.83 44.45 -1.47
CA ARG A 20 -27.35 44.17 -2.83
C ARG A 20 -26.11 43.30 -2.84
N SER A 21 -25.23 43.41 -1.84
CA SER A 21 -24.01 42.59 -1.76
C SER A 21 -24.27 41.21 -1.17
N ARG A 22 -25.37 41.00 -0.42
CA ARG A 22 -25.78 39.68 0.10
C ARG A 22 -26.14 38.71 -1.01
N GLY A 23 -26.85 39.18 -2.04
CA GLY A 23 -27.17 38.33 -3.21
C GLY A 23 -25.93 37.90 -3.97
N THR A 24 -25.02 38.83 -4.20
CA THR A 24 -23.74 38.56 -4.90
C THR A 24 -22.85 37.62 -4.10
N LEU A 25 -22.72 37.84 -2.78
CA LEU A 25 -21.94 36.94 -1.91
C LEU A 25 -22.50 35.53 -1.90
N PHE A 26 -23.82 35.37 -1.82
CA PHE A 26 -24.46 34.05 -1.88
C PHE A 26 -24.19 33.36 -3.21
N THR A 27 -24.37 34.05 -4.33
CA THR A 27 -24.11 33.49 -5.67
C THR A 27 -22.64 33.13 -5.85
N THR A 28 -21.72 34.00 -5.41
CA THR A 28 -20.27 33.73 -5.46
C THR A 28 -19.89 32.52 -4.61
N ALA A 29 -20.44 32.42 -3.39
CA ALA A 29 -20.20 31.26 -2.53
C ALA A 29 -20.72 29.97 -3.17
N VAL A 30 -21.94 29.97 -3.71
CA VAL A 30 -22.49 28.79 -4.43
C VAL A 30 -21.59 28.43 -5.61
N PHE A 31 -21.10 29.37 -6.37
CA PHE A 31 -20.20 29.12 -7.51
C PHE A 31 -18.88 28.50 -7.05
N ILE A 32 -18.23 29.07 -6.04
CA ILE A 32 -16.96 28.57 -5.48
C ILE A 32 -17.13 27.11 -4.98
N PHE A 33 -18.15 26.85 -4.15
CA PHE A 33 -18.34 25.50 -3.60
C PHE A 33 -18.76 24.48 -4.66
N ASN A 34 -19.50 24.87 -5.71
CA ASN A 34 -19.73 23.99 -6.86
C ASN A 34 -18.43 23.67 -7.62
N THR A 35 -17.58 24.66 -7.85
CA THR A 35 -16.29 24.45 -8.50
C THR A 35 -15.40 23.50 -7.68
N VAL A 36 -15.32 23.71 -6.36
CA VAL A 36 -14.59 22.83 -5.45
C VAL A 36 -15.18 21.41 -5.46
N PHE A 37 -16.50 21.30 -5.43
CA PHE A 37 -17.20 20.00 -5.49
C PHE A 37 -16.83 19.23 -6.76
N VAL A 38 -16.98 19.85 -7.94
CA VAL A 38 -16.69 19.19 -9.22
C VAL A 38 -15.20 18.84 -9.34
N ALA A 39 -14.31 19.79 -9.07
CA ALA A 39 -12.88 19.59 -9.20
C ALA A 39 -12.36 18.49 -8.26
N SER A 40 -12.76 18.56 -6.98
CA SER A 40 -12.32 17.58 -5.98
C SER A 40 -12.93 16.18 -6.18
N LEU A 41 -14.20 16.09 -6.60
CA LEU A 41 -14.83 14.80 -6.91
C LEU A 41 -14.18 14.14 -8.14
N THR A 42 -13.95 14.92 -9.19
CA THR A 42 -13.24 14.41 -10.38
C THR A 42 -11.84 13.92 -10.01
N PHE A 43 -11.09 14.72 -9.25
CA PHE A 43 -9.77 14.32 -8.75
C PHE A 43 -9.86 13.06 -7.88
N SER A 44 -10.85 12.96 -6.98
CA SER A 44 -11.08 11.79 -6.13
C SER A 44 -11.32 10.52 -6.95
N ILE A 45 -12.12 10.59 -8.02
CA ILE A 45 -12.41 9.44 -8.89
C ILE A 45 -11.13 8.97 -9.59
N VAL A 46 -10.39 9.91 -10.21
CA VAL A 46 -9.17 9.60 -10.96
C VAL A 46 -8.08 9.04 -10.04
N GLU A 47 -7.85 9.70 -8.89
CA GLU A 47 -6.80 9.28 -7.96
C GLU A 47 -7.14 7.94 -7.27
N THR A 48 -8.42 7.67 -7.01
CA THR A 48 -8.85 6.37 -6.46
C THR A 48 -8.62 5.24 -7.45
N ASP A 49 -8.79 5.48 -8.74
CA ASP A 49 -8.56 4.49 -9.79
C ASP A 49 -7.07 4.21 -10.01
N THR A 50 -6.24 5.25 -9.89
CA THR A 50 -4.79 5.16 -10.16
C THR A 50 -3.98 4.76 -8.92
N ASN A 51 -4.31 5.30 -7.73
CA ASN A 51 -3.59 5.07 -6.48
C ASN A 51 -4.52 5.18 -5.27
N GLN A 52 -5.35 4.16 -5.04
CA GLN A 52 -6.35 4.14 -3.98
C GLN A 52 -5.76 4.38 -2.57
N GLY A 53 -4.60 3.78 -2.28
CA GLY A 53 -3.95 3.92 -0.97
C GLY A 53 -3.60 5.37 -0.65
N PHE A 54 -3.10 6.11 -1.62
CA PHE A 54 -2.82 7.54 -1.49
C PHE A 54 -4.11 8.37 -1.46
N ALA A 55 -5.07 8.08 -2.35
CA ALA A 55 -6.35 8.77 -2.42
C ALA A 55 -7.11 8.75 -1.09
N TYR A 56 -6.99 7.66 -0.32
CA TYR A 56 -7.67 7.51 0.96
C TYR A 56 -7.23 8.54 2.01
N PHE A 57 -5.95 8.93 2.01
CA PHE A 57 -5.36 9.88 2.97
C PHE A 57 -5.23 11.31 2.43
N ASP A 58 -5.41 11.53 1.13
CA ASP A 58 -5.31 12.86 0.53
C ASP A 58 -6.54 13.71 0.84
N THR A 59 -6.33 14.86 1.46
CA THR A 59 -7.39 15.82 1.78
C THR A 59 -8.09 16.34 0.51
N ARG A 60 -7.37 16.45 -0.61
CA ARG A 60 -7.91 16.96 -1.89
C ARG A 60 -9.00 16.06 -2.44
N THR A 61 -8.90 14.74 -2.22
CA THR A 61 -9.91 13.76 -2.65
C THR A 61 -11.19 13.81 -1.82
N ARG A 62 -11.21 14.53 -0.70
CA ARG A 62 -12.33 14.64 0.25
C ARG A 62 -12.94 16.02 0.37
N LEU A 63 -12.34 17.05 -0.26
CA LEU A 63 -12.88 18.43 -0.19
C LEU A 63 -14.30 18.54 -0.75
N TRP A 64 -14.69 17.71 -1.70
CA TRP A 64 -16.04 17.68 -2.26
C TRP A 64 -17.10 17.29 -1.22
N GLU A 65 -16.76 16.47 -0.21
CA GLU A 65 -17.66 16.09 0.89
C GLU A 65 -18.04 17.33 1.75
N PHE A 66 -17.06 18.20 2.02
CA PHE A 66 -17.29 19.47 2.71
C PHE A 66 -18.03 20.47 1.82
N ALA A 67 -17.71 20.51 0.54
CA ALA A 67 -18.36 21.39 -0.41
C ALA A 67 -19.84 21.06 -0.56
N ILE A 68 -20.22 19.79 -0.72
CA ILE A 68 -21.63 19.37 -0.80
C ILE A 68 -22.39 19.65 0.49
N GLY A 69 -21.75 19.47 1.67
CA GLY A 69 -22.34 19.82 2.96
C GLY A 69 -22.66 21.30 3.07
N THR A 70 -21.77 22.17 2.57
CA THR A 70 -21.98 23.63 2.54
C THR A 70 -23.07 24.02 1.55
N LEU A 71 -23.10 23.44 0.35
CA LEU A 71 -24.14 23.66 -0.65
C LEU A 71 -25.51 23.20 -0.12
N LEU A 72 -25.57 22.07 0.58
CA LEU A 72 -26.77 21.56 1.23
C LEU A 72 -27.30 22.55 2.29
N ALA A 73 -26.40 23.08 3.13
CA ALA A 73 -26.77 24.08 4.13
C ALA A 73 -27.36 25.35 3.48
N MET A 74 -26.78 25.81 2.35
CA MET A 74 -27.31 26.92 1.58
C MET A 74 -28.66 26.61 0.94
N LEU A 75 -28.86 25.40 0.43
CA LEU A 75 -30.11 24.97 -0.17
C LEU A 75 -31.26 24.92 0.86
N THR A 76 -30.99 24.38 2.04
CA THR A 76 -31.98 24.22 3.12
C THR A 76 -32.49 25.57 3.68
N LEU A 77 -31.75 26.65 3.44
CA LEU A 77 -32.22 28.02 3.80
C LEU A 77 -33.42 28.48 2.95
N LYS A 78 -33.52 28.00 1.71
CA LYS A 78 -34.51 28.48 0.73
C LYS A 78 -35.57 27.42 0.38
N TRP A 79 -35.28 26.14 0.57
CA TRP A 79 -36.14 25.08 0.12
C TRP A 79 -36.78 24.32 1.30
N LYS A 80 -38.12 24.23 1.25
CA LYS A 80 -38.89 23.45 2.22
C LYS A 80 -39.69 22.41 1.47
N ALA A 81 -39.26 21.17 1.55
CA ALA A 81 -40.02 20.04 1.00
C ALA A 81 -41.35 19.83 1.79
N PRO A 82 -42.41 19.35 1.12
CA PRO A 82 -43.65 18.96 1.79
C PRO A 82 -43.36 17.80 2.80
N GLU A 83 -44.13 17.78 3.88
CA GLU A 83 -43.90 16.88 5.02
C GLU A 83 -43.80 15.42 4.63
N LYS A 84 -44.69 14.95 3.74
CA LYS A 84 -44.64 13.56 3.24
C LYS A 84 -43.32 13.22 2.55
N ALA A 85 -42.81 14.12 1.72
CA ALA A 85 -41.51 13.95 1.05
C ALA A 85 -40.37 13.91 2.06
N ARG A 86 -40.40 14.72 3.11
CA ARG A 86 -39.39 14.74 4.18
C ARG A 86 -39.37 13.46 4.98
N VAL A 87 -40.53 12.84 5.25
CA VAL A 87 -40.59 11.52 5.90
C VAL A 87 -39.95 10.46 5.02
N VAL A 88 -40.24 10.42 3.71
CA VAL A 88 -39.66 9.47 2.78
C VAL A 88 -38.13 9.68 2.67
N MET A 89 -37.68 10.93 2.51
CA MET A 89 -36.26 11.27 2.45
C MET A 89 -35.50 10.80 3.69
N GLY A 90 -36.07 10.96 4.87
CA GLY A 90 -35.47 10.51 6.12
C GLY A 90 -35.26 9.00 6.17
N TRP A 91 -36.27 8.23 5.79
CA TRP A 91 -36.16 6.76 5.74
C TRP A 91 -35.21 6.26 4.66
N VAL A 92 -35.31 6.81 3.45
CA VAL A 92 -34.36 6.46 2.34
C VAL A 92 -32.93 6.76 2.75
N GLY A 93 -32.70 7.89 3.39
CA GLY A 93 -31.35 8.27 3.84
C GLY A 93 -30.81 7.31 4.91
N ILE A 94 -31.60 6.94 5.93
CA ILE A 94 -31.15 5.98 6.96
C ILE A 94 -30.91 4.60 6.39
N ILE A 95 -31.83 4.10 5.56
CA ILE A 95 -31.66 2.80 4.89
C ILE A 95 -30.39 2.81 4.05
N GLY A 96 -30.15 3.88 3.28
CA GLY A 96 -28.94 4.04 2.48
C GLY A 96 -27.65 4.03 3.33
N LEU A 97 -27.65 4.70 4.49
CA LEU A 97 -26.49 4.69 5.40
C LEU A 97 -26.23 3.30 5.99
N VAL A 98 -27.28 2.59 6.43
CA VAL A 98 -27.14 1.27 7.04
C VAL A 98 -26.70 0.21 6.03
N THR A 99 -27.20 0.29 4.80
CA THR A 99 -26.89 -0.70 3.76
C THR A 99 -25.56 -0.41 3.04
N CYS A 100 -25.02 0.79 3.16
CA CYS A 100 -23.77 1.20 2.51
C CYS A 100 -22.61 0.21 2.76
N GLY A 101 -22.35 -0.13 4.02
CA GLY A 101 -21.26 -1.03 4.40
C GLY A 101 -21.47 -2.50 4.02
N ALA A 102 -22.72 -2.91 3.76
CA ALA A 102 -23.06 -4.28 3.39
C ALA A 102 -23.08 -4.50 1.87
N ILE A 103 -23.41 -3.45 1.09
CA ILE A 103 -23.65 -3.57 -0.36
C ILE A 103 -22.42 -3.10 -1.16
N LEU A 104 -21.70 -2.08 -0.69
CA LEU A 104 -20.62 -1.48 -1.48
C LEU A 104 -19.29 -2.19 -1.27
N PRO A 105 -18.58 -2.54 -2.36
CA PRO A 105 -17.22 -3.06 -2.30
C PRO A 105 -16.23 -1.91 -1.98
N VAL A 106 -16.22 -1.44 -0.73
CA VAL A 106 -15.42 -0.28 -0.29
C VAL A 106 -13.92 -0.49 -0.42
N GLU A 107 -13.47 -1.76 -0.50
CA GLU A 107 -12.04 -2.13 -0.54
C GLU A 107 -11.30 -1.64 -1.79
N ARG A 108 -12.00 -1.41 -2.91
CA ARG A 108 -11.36 -1.10 -4.21
C ARG A 108 -11.75 0.23 -4.85
N ALA A 109 -12.79 0.90 -4.38
CA ALA A 109 -13.33 2.08 -5.06
C ALA A 109 -13.72 3.23 -4.11
N PHE A 110 -13.29 3.17 -2.84
CA PHE A 110 -13.43 4.26 -1.88
C PHE A 110 -12.10 5.00 -1.71
N PRO A 111 -12.07 6.35 -1.66
CA PRO A 111 -13.16 7.34 -1.50
C PRO A 111 -13.82 7.82 -2.80
N GLY A 112 -13.48 7.32 -3.99
CA GLY A 112 -13.97 7.77 -5.29
C GLY A 112 -15.51 7.93 -5.38
N TYR A 113 -16.11 7.56 -6.52
CA TYR A 113 -17.55 7.77 -6.75
C TYR A 113 -18.46 7.00 -5.77
N LEU A 114 -18.00 5.90 -5.16
CA LEU A 114 -18.78 5.15 -4.18
C LEU A 114 -19.07 5.95 -2.90
N ALA A 115 -18.24 6.92 -2.56
CA ALA A 115 -18.48 7.79 -1.41
C ALA A 115 -19.69 8.73 -1.60
N LEU A 116 -20.20 8.89 -2.83
CA LEU A 116 -21.45 9.61 -3.08
C LEU A 116 -22.65 8.94 -2.39
N TRP A 117 -22.66 7.62 -2.28
CA TRP A 117 -23.77 6.88 -1.65
C TRP A 117 -24.00 7.32 -0.18
N PRO A 118 -23.03 7.18 0.74
CA PRO A 118 -23.23 7.61 2.12
C PRO A 118 -23.43 9.14 2.25
N VAL A 119 -22.77 9.94 1.42
CA VAL A 119 -22.88 11.40 1.45
C VAL A 119 -24.28 11.85 1.04
N ILE A 120 -24.84 11.31 -0.04
CA ILE A 120 -26.21 11.60 -0.48
C ILE A 120 -27.21 11.08 0.56
N SER A 121 -27.00 9.91 1.10
CA SER A 121 -27.86 9.32 2.14
C SER A 121 -27.89 10.21 3.39
N GLY A 122 -26.73 10.71 3.84
CA GLY A 122 -26.64 11.68 4.93
C GLY A 122 -27.32 13.00 4.61
N ALA A 123 -27.15 13.51 3.39
CA ALA A 123 -27.81 14.72 2.91
C ALA A 123 -29.36 14.58 2.96
N LEU A 124 -29.90 13.45 2.55
CA LEU A 124 -31.33 13.17 2.64
C LEU A 124 -31.86 13.21 4.07
N VAL A 125 -31.12 12.64 5.03
CA VAL A 125 -31.48 12.70 6.46
C VAL A 125 -31.47 14.14 6.97
N ILE A 126 -30.46 14.93 6.61
CA ILE A 126 -30.36 16.35 7.00
C ILE A 126 -31.50 17.16 6.40
N MET A 127 -31.84 16.95 5.13
CA MET A 127 -32.94 17.64 4.44
C MET A 127 -34.31 17.25 5.00
N ALA A 128 -34.48 16.00 5.46
CA ALA A 128 -35.71 15.57 6.14
C ALA A 128 -35.98 16.41 7.38
N GLY A 129 -34.97 16.73 8.17
CA GLY A 129 -35.06 17.56 9.35
C GLY A 129 -36.14 17.07 10.34
N ARG A 130 -36.73 17.97 11.14
CA ARG A 130 -37.83 17.62 12.06
C ARG A 130 -39.17 17.61 11.33
N THR A 131 -39.92 16.52 11.46
CA THR A 131 -41.26 16.38 10.92
C THR A 131 -42.31 16.37 12.05
N ASN A 132 -43.56 16.73 11.75
CA ASN A 132 -44.67 16.55 12.71
C ASN A 132 -45.32 15.19 12.61
N SER A 133 -44.90 14.35 11.66
CA SER A 133 -45.47 13.03 11.40
C SER A 133 -45.09 12.02 12.49
N ARG A 134 -46.05 11.13 12.83
CA ARG A 134 -45.76 9.99 13.71
C ARG A 134 -44.77 8.98 13.08
N TRP A 135 -44.61 9.02 11.76
CA TRP A 135 -43.75 8.15 10.97
C TRP A 135 -42.41 8.81 10.65
N GLY A 136 -42.14 10.02 11.20
CA GLY A 136 -40.87 10.73 10.96
C GLY A 136 -39.71 10.02 11.60
N ILE A 137 -38.61 9.86 10.83
CA ILE A 137 -37.32 9.26 11.30
C ILE A 137 -36.71 10.10 12.43
N ASP A 138 -37.01 11.39 12.48
CA ASP A 138 -36.55 12.30 13.52
C ASP A 138 -36.94 11.84 14.92
N ARG A 139 -38.06 11.17 15.10
CA ARG A 139 -38.46 10.60 16.42
C ARG A 139 -37.52 9.50 16.86
N LEU A 140 -37.04 8.64 15.94
CA LEU A 140 -36.05 7.61 16.22
C LEU A 140 -34.71 8.25 16.56
N LEU A 141 -34.27 9.24 15.76
CA LEU A 141 -32.99 9.90 15.92
C LEU A 141 -32.89 10.75 17.20
N VAL A 142 -34.02 11.24 17.72
CA VAL A 142 -34.11 12.00 18.99
C VAL A 142 -34.23 11.08 20.21
N SER A 143 -34.32 9.76 20.03
CA SER A 143 -34.34 8.82 21.15
C SER A 143 -33.04 8.90 22.00
N ALA A 144 -33.17 8.72 23.31
CA ALA A 144 -32.04 8.87 24.23
C ALA A 144 -30.82 7.99 23.88
N PRO A 145 -30.98 6.72 23.46
CA PRO A 145 -29.84 5.88 23.06
C PRO A 145 -29.09 6.47 21.86
N LEU A 146 -29.82 6.88 20.81
CA LEU A 146 -29.18 7.43 19.58
C LEU A 146 -28.59 8.83 19.81
N GLN A 147 -29.21 9.67 20.64
CA GLN A 147 -28.58 10.94 21.05
C GLN A 147 -27.29 10.72 21.83
N ASN A 148 -27.28 9.75 22.75
CA ASN A 148 -26.06 9.43 23.51
C ASN A 148 -24.96 8.90 22.58
N LEU A 149 -25.29 8.02 21.63
CA LEU A 149 -24.36 7.55 20.60
C LEU A 149 -23.83 8.68 19.74
N GLY A 150 -24.72 9.59 19.31
CA GLY A 150 -24.33 10.81 18.57
C GLY A 150 -23.39 11.73 19.37
N ASN A 151 -23.61 11.85 20.67
CA ASN A 151 -22.74 12.67 21.53
C ASN A 151 -21.32 12.09 21.68
N ILE A 152 -21.14 10.77 21.55
CA ILE A 152 -19.84 10.11 21.63
C ILE A 152 -19.25 9.78 20.26
N SER A 153 -19.94 10.07 19.16
CA SER A 153 -19.58 9.60 17.81
C SER A 153 -18.19 10.03 17.37
N TYR A 154 -17.76 11.25 17.69
CA TYR A 154 -16.42 11.74 17.35
C TYR A 154 -15.32 10.98 18.11
N ALA A 155 -15.49 10.79 19.42
CA ALA A 155 -14.55 10.01 20.21
C ALA A 155 -14.55 8.54 19.78
N LEU A 156 -15.72 7.99 19.41
CA LEU A 156 -15.85 6.63 18.89
C LEU A 156 -15.07 6.47 17.57
N TYR A 157 -15.20 7.45 16.67
CA TYR A 157 -14.42 7.48 15.44
C TYR A 157 -12.91 7.46 15.71
N LEU A 158 -12.43 8.18 16.71
CA LEU A 158 -11.00 8.24 17.04
C LEU A 158 -10.47 6.94 17.64
N VAL A 159 -11.27 6.18 18.38
CA VAL A 159 -10.76 5.00 19.14
C VAL A 159 -11.04 3.66 18.47
N HIS A 160 -12.12 3.52 17.67
CA HIS A 160 -12.50 2.21 17.12
C HIS A 160 -11.46 1.63 16.17
N TRP A 161 -10.89 2.46 15.30
CA TRP A 161 -9.88 2.02 14.34
C TRP A 161 -8.56 1.59 14.99
N PRO A 162 -7.94 2.37 15.91
CA PRO A 162 -6.78 1.90 16.66
C PRO A 162 -7.02 0.60 17.43
N ILE A 163 -8.18 0.42 18.06
CA ILE A 163 -8.51 -0.81 18.78
C ILE A 163 -8.56 -2.00 17.82
N LEU A 164 -9.23 -1.84 16.66
CA LEU A 164 -9.33 -2.87 15.64
C LEU A 164 -7.94 -3.28 15.13
N ILE A 165 -7.09 -2.31 14.79
CA ILE A 165 -5.74 -2.57 14.28
C ILE A 165 -4.85 -3.24 15.33
N LEU A 166 -4.88 -2.76 16.59
CA LEU A 166 -4.11 -3.37 17.67
C LEU A 166 -4.56 -4.82 17.94
N TYR A 167 -5.88 -5.07 17.92
CA TYR A 167 -6.43 -6.42 18.06
C TYR A 167 -5.98 -7.32 16.91
N SER A 168 -6.18 -6.88 15.67
CA SER A 168 -5.80 -7.64 14.46
C SER A 168 -4.30 -7.96 14.43
N SER A 169 -3.46 -7.00 14.85
CA SER A 169 -2.02 -7.18 14.97
C SER A 169 -1.63 -8.16 16.07
N ALA A 170 -2.32 -8.12 17.22
CA ALA A 170 -2.03 -9.01 18.35
C ALA A 170 -2.45 -10.47 18.08
N VAL A 171 -3.56 -10.67 17.36
CA VAL A 171 -4.10 -12.01 17.03
C VAL A 171 -3.55 -12.54 15.70
N GLY A 172 -2.87 -11.68 14.90
CA GLY A 172 -2.33 -12.07 13.59
C GLY A 172 -3.40 -12.35 12.53
N THR A 173 -4.61 -11.77 12.66
CA THR A 173 -5.71 -11.98 11.72
C THR A 173 -6.14 -10.69 11.02
N SER A 174 -6.39 -10.77 9.72
CA SER A 174 -6.98 -9.66 8.96
C SER A 174 -8.52 -9.67 8.97
N ARG A 175 -9.15 -10.76 9.48
CA ARG A 175 -10.59 -10.90 9.53
C ARG A 175 -11.05 -11.12 10.98
N VAL A 176 -11.99 -10.31 11.39
CA VAL A 176 -12.58 -10.36 12.73
C VAL A 176 -13.92 -11.08 12.61
N ASN A 177 -14.18 -12.09 13.44
CA ASN A 177 -15.47 -12.76 13.47
C ASN A 177 -16.55 -11.89 14.15
N VAL A 178 -17.81 -12.30 14.07
CA VAL A 178 -18.94 -11.50 14.57
C VAL A 178 -18.86 -11.26 16.09
N ILE A 179 -18.38 -12.22 16.86
CA ILE A 179 -18.25 -12.12 18.32
C ILE A 179 -17.15 -11.13 18.68
N GLU A 180 -15.97 -11.29 18.09
CA GLU A 180 -14.82 -10.39 18.26
C GLU A 180 -15.16 -8.96 17.84
N GLY A 181 -15.79 -8.79 16.67
CA GLY A 181 -16.26 -7.50 16.19
C GLY A 181 -17.23 -6.83 17.14
N THR A 182 -18.16 -7.60 17.73
CA THR A 182 -19.10 -7.10 18.74
C THR A 182 -18.36 -6.63 20.00
N ILE A 183 -17.38 -7.40 20.48
CA ILE A 183 -16.56 -7.02 21.64
C ILE A 183 -15.77 -5.74 21.36
N ILE A 184 -15.14 -5.63 20.19
CA ILE A 184 -14.38 -4.44 19.77
C ILE A 184 -15.29 -3.20 19.75
N ILE A 185 -16.50 -3.32 19.22
CA ILE A 185 -17.48 -2.23 19.20
C ILE A 185 -17.86 -1.81 20.63
N LEU A 186 -18.17 -2.75 21.51
CA LEU A 186 -18.53 -2.46 22.89
C LEU A 186 -17.39 -1.81 23.68
N VAL A 187 -16.16 -2.30 23.52
CA VAL A 187 -14.96 -1.70 24.12
C VAL A 187 -14.75 -0.29 23.58
N SER A 188 -14.90 -0.08 22.28
CA SER A 188 -14.77 1.23 21.64
C SER A 188 -15.80 2.24 22.15
N ILE A 189 -17.05 1.82 22.32
CA ILE A 189 -18.12 2.66 22.91
C ILE A 189 -17.78 3.03 24.37
N GLY A 190 -17.33 2.06 25.16
CA GLY A 190 -16.92 2.30 26.55
C GLY A 190 -15.77 3.29 26.65
N LEU A 191 -14.72 3.11 25.82
CA LEU A 191 -13.56 3.99 25.79
C LEU A 191 -13.92 5.40 25.28
N ALA A 192 -14.74 5.50 24.24
CA ALA A 192 -15.27 6.77 23.74
C ALA A 192 -16.05 7.55 24.81
N TRP A 193 -16.88 6.84 25.58
CA TRP A 193 -17.62 7.44 26.71
C TRP A 193 -16.66 7.95 27.80
N LEU A 194 -15.63 7.16 28.15
CA LEU A 194 -14.59 7.57 29.11
C LEU A 194 -13.84 8.82 28.63
N LEU A 195 -13.41 8.85 27.36
CA LEU A 195 -12.71 10.00 26.78
C LEU A 195 -13.57 11.28 26.84
N ILE A 196 -14.84 11.18 26.48
CA ILE A 196 -15.73 12.35 26.56
C ILE A 196 -15.94 12.77 28.00
N ARG A 197 -16.15 11.83 28.91
CA ARG A 197 -16.44 12.13 30.31
C ARG A 197 -15.26 12.76 31.04
N PHE A 198 -14.04 12.24 30.82
CA PHE A 198 -12.86 12.61 31.60
C PHE A 198 -11.89 13.54 30.86
N VAL A 199 -11.94 13.60 29.53
CA VAL A 199 -11.03 14.44 28.73
C VAL A 199 -11.79 15.59 28.06
N GLU A 200 -12.75 15.29 27.18
CA GLU A 200 -13.40 16.34 26.38
C GLU A 200 -14.25 17.29 27.22
N LYS A 201 -15.17 16.77 28.05
CA LYS A 201 -16.06 17.62 28.87
C LYS A 201 -15.31 18.53 29.84
N PRO A 202 -14.30 18.08 30.59
CA PRO A 202 -13.51 18.96 31.44
C PRO A 202 -12.75 20.04 30.66
N LEU A 203 -12.26 19.73 29.47
CA LEU A 203 -11.53 20.68 28.65
C LEU A 203 -12.46 21.67 27.94
N ARG A 204 -13.64 21.23 27.46
CA ARG A 204 -14.56 22.01 26.65
C ARG A 204 -15.51 22.92 27.45
N TYR A 205 -15.99 22.44 28.62
CA TYR A 205 -17.03 23.15 29.40
C TYR A 205 -16.51 23.82 30.67
N ARG A 206 -15.26 24.25 30.70
CA ARG A 206 -14.65 24.89 31.84
C ARG A 206 -15.28 26.26 32.09
N LYS A 207 -16.38 26.31 32.90
CA LYS A 207 -16.88 27.54 33.51
C LYS A 207 -16.46 27.65 34.98
N ASP A 208 -16.06 26.58 35.65
CA ASP A 208 -15.60 26.58 37.03
C ASP A 208 -14.30 25.79 37.21
N PRO A 209 -13.41 26.23 38.12
CA PRO A 209 -12.05 25.70 38.23
C PRO A 209 -12.01 24.42 39.11
N PHE A 210 -12.61 23.31 38.67
CA PHE A 210 -12.32 22.03 39.31
C PHE A 210 -11.13 21.39 38.60
N VAL A 211 -9.94 21.69 39.13
CA VAL A 211 -8.68 21.08 38.69
C VAL A 211 -8.45 19.84 39.53
N PRO A 212 -8.24 18.64 38.95
CA PRO A 212 -7.70 17.51 39.72
C PRO A 212 -6.38 17.93 40.38
N TRP A 213 -6.19 17.57 41.65
CA TRP A 213 -5.07 17.96 42.53
C TRP A 213 -3.67 17.86 41.86
N LEU A 214 -3.45 16.96 40.91
CA LEU A 214 -2.18 16.79 40.22
C LEU A 214 -1.87 17.94 39.21
N MET A 215 -2.88 18.69 38.74
CA MET A 215 -2.71 19.86 37.83
C MET A 215 -2.67 21.19 38.59
N MET A 216 -2.86 21.18 39.93
CA MET A 216 -2.95 22.39 40.75
C MET A 216 -1.60 23.11 40.94
N LYS A 217 -0.46 22.47 40.65
CA LYS A 217 0.87 23.08 40.72
C LYS A 217 1.33 23.79 39.44
N MET A 218 0.66 23.55 38.30
CA MET A 218 0.93 24.32 37.09
C MET A 218 -0.16 25.37 36.91
N ARG A 219 0.19 26.65 36.89
CA ARG A 219 -0.70 27.79 36.62
C ARG A 219 -1.22 27.72 35.20
N PHE A 220 -2.14 26.78 34.89
CA PHE A 220 -2.76 26.61 33.57
C PHE A 220 -3.67 27.80 33.14
N LYS A 221 -3.96 28.71 34.09
CA LYS A 221 -4.76 29.93 33.76
C LYS A 221 -4.08 30.84 32.75
N THR A 222 -2.76 30.70 32.58
CA THR A 222 -1.96 31.53 31.65
C THR A 222 -1.82 30.90 30.27
N ILE A 223 -1.96 29.57 30.13
CA ILE A 223 -1.70 28.88 28.86
C ILE A 223 -2.86 29.01 27.87
N PHE A 224 -4.10 29.19 28.34
CA PHE A 224 -5.28 29.28 27.47
C PHE A 224 -5.80 30.72 27.24
N SER A 225 -5.18 31.73 27.82
CA SER A 225 -5.41 33.13 27.46
C SER A 225 -4.40 33.53 26.37
N VAL A 226 -4.63 33.10 25.14
CA VAL A 226 -3.78 33.44 23.99
C VAL A 226 -3.95 34.93 23.67
N LYS A 227 -3.30 35.80 24.47
CA LYS A 227 -3.32 37.23 24.29
C LYS A 227 -2.08 37.81 23.63
N THR A 228 -1.01 37.06 23.64
CA THR A 228 0.27 37.52 23.09
C THR A 228 0.81 36.53 22.04
N TRP A 229 1.68 37.01 21.15
CA TRP A 229 2.37 36.19 20.17
C TRP A 229 3.19 35.06 20.82
N ALA A 230 3.78 35.31 21.99
CA ALA A 230 4.53 34.32 22.77
C ALA A 230 3.64 33.16 23.27
N ASP A 231 2.39 33.42 23.66
CA ASP A 231 1.45 32.39 24.10
C ASP A 231 1.02 31.49 22.92
N GLN A 232 0.87 32.07 21.73
CA GLN A 232 0.58 31.29 20.50
C GLN A 232 1.73 30.38 20.13
N LEU A 233 2.96 30.88 20.21
CA LEU A 233 4.16 30.12 19.94
C LEU A 233 4.35 28.99 20.97
N ALA A 234 4.13 29.27 22.25
CA ALA A 234 4.20 28.26 23.32
C ALA A 234 3.14 27.17 23.14
N PHE A 235 1.94 27.51 22.68
CA PHE A 235 0.87 26.55 22.40
C PHE A 235 1.22 25.65 21.21
N ILE A 236 1.73 26.23 20.11
CA ILE A 236 2.19 25.47 18.93
C ILE A 236 3.36 24.56 19.32
N LEU A 237 4.33 25.06 20.11
CA LEU A 237 5.44 24.25 20.60
C LEU A 237 4.98 23.11 21.51
N ALA A 238 3.99 23.35 22.38
CA ALA A 238 3.41 22.32 23.22
C ALA A 238 2.71 21.22 22.40
N ILE A 239 1.94 21.59 21.35
CA ILE A 239 1.34 20.62 20.44
C ILE A 239 2.44 19.82 19.72
N PHE A 240 3.48 20.50 19.22
CA PHE A 240 4.58 19.85 18.52
C PHE A 240 5.33 18.88 19.44
N LEU A 241 5.59 19.25 20.71
CA LEU A 241 6.24 18.39 21.68
C LEU A 241 5.38 17.20 22.09
N VAL A 242 4.07 17.40 22.28
CA VAL A 242 3.16 16.35 22.77
C VAL A 242 2.74 15.39 21.67
N ALA A 243 2.58 15.85 20.44
CA ALA A 243 2.16 15.03 19.30
C ALA A 243 3.31 14.70 18.33
N GLY A 244 4.16 15.68 18.02
CA GLY A 244 5.23 15.51 17.03
C GLY A 244 6.38 14.65 17.51
N VAL A 245 6.85 14.85 18.74
CA VAL A 245 7.97 14.07 19.29
C VAL A 245 7.64 12.58 19.43
N PRO A 246 6.48 12.16 19.98
CA PRO A 246 6.10 10.75 20.01
C PRO A 246 5.93 10.15 18.60
N LEU A 247 5.42 10.91 17.63
CA LEU A 247 5.27 10.44 16.27
C LEU A 247 6.62 10.18 15.59
N VAL A 248 7.57 11.11 15.73
CA VAL A 248 8.94 10.95 15.22
C VAL A 248 9.66 9.81 15.95
N ALA A 249 9.50 9.71 17.26
CA ALA A 249 10.08 8.61 18.04
C ALA A 249 9.48 7.25 17.64
N ALA A 250 8.17 7.17 17.37
CA ALA A 250 7.53 5.95 16.89
C ALA A 250 8.03 5.56 15.50
N GLN A 251 8.17 6.52 14.58
CA GLN A 251 8.72 6.26 13.24
C GLN A 251 10.19 5.80 13.31
N ALA A 252 11.01 6.46 14.14
CA ALA A 252 12.39 6.07 14.35
C ALA A 252 12.51 4.67 14.99
N TRP A 253 11.63 4.35 15.95
CA TRP A 253 11.55 3.04 16.57
C TRP A 253 11.15 1.94 15.59
N VAL A 254 10.14 2.19 14.74
CA VAL A 254 9.74 1.25 13.68
C VAL A 254 10.87 1.06 12.69
N GLY A 255 11.53 2.13 12.26
CA GLY A 255 12.70 2.06 11.38
C GLY A 255 13.84 1.24 12.00
N TYR A 256 14.18 1.50 13.26
CA TYR A 256 15.19 0.74 14.00
C TYR A 256 14.84 -0.75 14.13
N ARG A 257 13.59 -1.05 14.50
CA ARG A 257 13.10 -2.44 14.57
C ARG A 257 13.18 -3.16 13.24
N ASN A 258 12.79 -2.50 12.16
CA ASN A 258 12.85 -3.09 10.81
C ASN A 258 14.30 -3.40 10.41
N THR A 259 15.23 -2.47 10.64
CA THR A 259 16.66 -2.70 10.34
C THR A 259 17.27 -3.83 11.17
N GLN A 260 16.95 -3.91 12.46
CA GLN A 260 17.41 -5.00 13.34
C GLN A 260 16.87 -6.36 12.89
N SER A 261 15.65 -6.39 12.44
CA SER A 261 14.97 -7.57 11.97
C SER A 261 15.57 -8.09 10.65
N GLU A 262 15.86 -7.18 9.71
CA GLU A 262 16.59 -7.52 8.48
C GLU A 262 17.97 -8.10 8.77
N GLN A 263 18.74 -7.44 9.62
CA GLN A 263 20.08 -7.89 10.02
C GLN A 263 20.02 -9.26 10.70
N ASN A 264 19.03 -9.50 11.55
CA ASN A 264 18.84 -10.79 12.20
C ASN A 264 18.48 -11.89 11.19
N ALA A 265 17.59 -11.62 10.23
CA ALA A 265 17.26 -12.58 9.17
C ALA A 265 18.47 -12.88 8.28
N GLU A 266 19.26 -11.88 7.91
CA GLU A 266 20.50 -12.06 7.16
C GLU A 266 21.54 -12.88 7.94
N LEU A 267 21.73 -12.57 9.22
CA LEU A 267 22.61 -13.32 10.11
C LEU A 267 22.17 -14.77 10.25
N GLN A 268 20.87 -15.04 10.40
CA GLN A 268 20.34 -16.39 10.52
C GLN A 268 20.57 -17.21 9.25
N VAL A 269 20.43 -16.62 8.08
CA VAL A 269 20.73 -17.32 6.80
C VAL A 269 22.21 -17.60 6.63
N GLN A 270 23.08 -16.71 7.13
CA GLN A 270 24.54 -16.87 7.02
C GLN A 270 25.13 -17.80 8.10
N THR A 271 24.69 -17.65 9.35
CA THR A 271 25.31 -18.32 10.51
C THR A 271 24.63 -19.63 10.88
N ALA A 272 23.35 -19.78 10.57
CA ALA A 272 22.55 -20.97 10.84
C ALA A 272 22.04 -21.61 9.53
N SER A 273 22.87 -21.64 8.49
CA SER A 273 22.51 -22.13 7.15
C SER A 273 22.01 -23.58 7.15
N GLU A 274 22.44 -24.41 8.09
CA GLU A 274 21.94 -25.77 8.29
C GLU A 274 20.47 -25.79 8.73
N ASN A 275 20.04 -24.80 9.52
CA ASN A 275 18.66 -24.68 10.01
C ASN A 275 17.74 -23.99 8.99
N TYR A 276 18.30 -23.14 8.15
CA TYR A 276 17.57 -22.33 7.17
C TYR A 276 18.16 -22.45 5.76
N PRO A 277 18.19 -23.65 5.19
CA PRO A 277 18.81 -23.85 3.88
C PRO A 277 18.05 -23.17 2.74
N GLY A 278 16.74 -22.91 2.88
CA GLY A 278 15.92 -22.35 1.81
C GLY A 278 15.99 -23.19 0.54
N ALA A 279 16.30 -22.58 -0.61
CA ALA A 279 16.44 -23.26 -1.89
C ALA A 279 17.56 -24.31 -1.90
N ARG A 280 18.56 -24.18 -1.04
CA ARG A 280 19.66 -25.18 -0.91
C ARG A 280 19.21 -26.54 -0.36
N ALA A 281 18.01 -26.61 0.23
CA ALA A 281 17.42 -27.89 0.67
C ALA A 281 16.94 -28.77 -0.50
N ILE A 282 16.81 -28.23 -1.70
CA ILE A 282 16.27 -28.92 -2.86
C ILE A 282 17.25 -29.97 -3.33
N GLY A 283 16.79 -31.25 -3.40
CA GLY A 283 17.66 -32.40 -3.74
C GLY A 283 18.45 -33.00 -2.58
N GLY A 284 18.37 -32.44 -1.35
CA GLY A 284 18.93 -32.99 -0.12
C GLY A 284 17.86 -33.59 0.79
N ALA A 285 18.27 -34.27 1.89
CA ALA A 285 17.33 -34.71 2.90
C ALA A 285 16.59 -33.51 3.51
N GLN A 286 15.27 -33.50 3.41
CA GLN A 286 14.45 -32.50 4.08
C GLN A 286 14.74 -32.52 5.57
N GLN A 287 15.39 -31.51 6.07
CA GLN A 287 15.47 -31.28 7.51
C GLN A 287 14.08 -30.96 8.04
N GLY A 288 13.70 -31.48 9.20
CA GLY A 288 12.40 -31.27 9.80
C GLY A 288 12.05 -29.78 9.87
N LEU A 289 10.79 -29.47 9.62
CA LEU A 289 10.28 -28.09 9.74
C LEU A 289 10.58 -27.58 11.16
N ILE A 290 11.20 -26.40 11.23
CA ILE A 290 11.34 -25.66 12.48
C ILE A 290 10.03 -24.88 12.70
N ASP A 291 9.56 -24.83 13.96
CA ASP A 291 8.29 -24.17 14.31
C ASP A 291 8.19 -22.70 13.87
N ASN A 292 9.33 -22.04 13.64
CA ASN A 292 9.40 -20.63 13.28
C ASN A 292 10.21 -20.39 12.00
N PRO A 293 9.62 -20.56 10.81
CA PRO A 293 10.26 -20.15 9.56
C PRO A 293 10.56 -18.63 9.53
N ILE A 294 11.63 -18.26 8.84
CA ILE A 294 12.04 -16.85 8.66
C ILE A 294 11.65 -16.35 7.25
N PRO A 295 11.44 -15.02 7.09
CA PRO A 295 11.35 -13.97 8.11
C PRO A 295 10.05 -14.03 8.90
N SER A 296 10.10 -13.65 10.19
CA SER A 296 8.91 -13.62 11.05
C SER A 296 8.09 -12.33 10.87
N GLY A 297 6.80 -12.41 11.17
CA GLY A 297 5.70 -11.44 10.94
C GLY A 297 5.95 -9.93 10.78
N GLY A 298 6.90 -9.31 11.49
CA GLY A 298 7.20 -7.87 11.33
C GLY A 298 8.10 -7.54 10.14
N ASP A 299 8.84 -8.52 9.65
CA ASP A 299 9.94 -8.36 8.71
C ASP A 299 9.53 -8.47 7.25
N VAL A 300 8.28 -8.87 7.01
CA VAL A 300 7.76 -9.18 5.67
C VAL A 300 7.76 -7.96 4.75
N LYS A 301 7.50 -6.76 5.28
CA LYS A 301 7.51 -5.53 4.49
C LYS A 301 8.90 -5.13 3.97
N THR A 302 9.95 -5.67 4.56
CA THR A 302 11.34 -5.41 4.20
C THR A 302 11.92 -6.48 3.28
N GLN A 303 11.10 -7.45 2.88
CA GLN A 303 11.50 -8.58 2.04
C GLN A 303 11.56 -8.28 0.55
N PHE A 304 11.34 -7.03 0.16
CA PHE A 304 11.61 -6.54 -1.19
C PHE A 304 13.07 -6.10 -1.29
N ASP A 305 13.82 -6.57 -2.26
CA ASP A 305 15.20 -6.14 -2.47
C ASP A 305 15.25 -5.06 -3.57
N GLY A 306 16.15 -4.10 -3.45
CA GLY A 306 16.31 -3.01 -4.39
C GLY A 306 17.74 -2.47 -4.40
N LEU A 307 18.10 -1.66 -5.39
CA LEU A 307 19.32 -0.84 -5.37
C LEU A 307 18.95 0.58 -4.96
N SER A 308 19.77 1.21 -4.11
CA SER A 308 19.46 2.52 -3.53
C SER A 308 20.14 3.69 -4.25
N ASP A 309 21.30 3.47 -4.84
CA ASP A 309 22.11 4.55 -5.38
C ASP A 309 21.65 4.93 -6.79
N PRO A 310 21.40 6.22 -7.08
CA PRO A 310 21.04 6.64 -8.42
C PRO A 310 22.19 6.45 -9.40
N CYS A 311 21.86 6.19 -10.67
CA CYS A 311 22.88 6.12 -11.72
C CYS A 311 23.47 7.50 -12.01
N VAL A 312 24.78 7.65 -11.78
CA VAL A 312 25.53 8.91 -11.99
C VAL A 312 26.80 8.65 -12.80
N GLY A 313 27.40 9.71 -13.36
CA GLY A 313 28.63 9.62 -14.15
C GLY A 313 28.45 8.72 -15.38
N ASP A 314 29.37 7.81 -15.61
CA ASP A 314 29.36 6.90 -16.76
C ASP A 314 28.18 5.93 -16.76
N PHE A 315 27.53 5.74 -15.61
CA PHE A 315 26.35 4.89 -15.47
C PHE A 315 25.02 5.65 -15.68
N ALA A 316 25.05 6.98 -15.78
CA ALA A 316 23.84 7.75 -16.03
C ALA A 316 23.25 7.41 -17.42
N PRO A 317 21.91 7.26 -17.55
CA PRO A 317 21.31 7.01 -18.85
C PRO A 317 21.47 8.18 -19.80
N SER A 318 21.61 7.88 -21.09
CA SER A 318 21.69 8.91 -22.14
C SER A 318 20.37 9.68 -22.29
N ASP A 319 19.23 9.02 -22.09
CA ASP A 319 17.92 9.67 -22.02
C ASP A 319 17.60 10.05 -20.55
N PRO A 320 17.49 11.37 -20.23
CA PRO A 320 17.14 11.82 -18.89
C PRO A 320 15.81 11.27 -18.35
N ALA A 321 14.89 10.88 -19.24
CA ALA A 321 13.61 10.29 -18.84
C ALA A 321 13.77 8.94 -18.13
N LEU A 322 14.87 8.23 -18.36
CA LEU A 322 15.19 6.96 -17.71
C LEU A 322 15.87 7.13 -16.34
N ALA A 323 16.38 8.33 -16.02
CA ALA A 323 17.16 8.55 -14.80
C ALA A 323 16.43 8.17 -13.51
N LYS A 324 15.12 8.45 -13.42
CA LYS A 324 14.27 8.12 -12.25
C LYS A 324 14.04 6.62 -12.04
N TYR A 325 14.32 5.79 -13.05
CA TYR A 325 14.16 4.34 -13.02
C TYR A 325 15.48 3.60 -12.88
N CYS A 326 16.59 4.33 -12.85
CA CYS A 326 17.94 3.79 -12.88
C CYS A 326 18.57 3.82 -11.50
N ASN A 327 18.94 2.65 -10.98
CA ASN A 327 19.73 2.49 -9.77
C ASN A 327 20.97 1.64 -10.02
N LEU A 328 22.03 1.85 -9.23
CA LEU A 328 23.34 1.25 -9.37
C LEU A 328 23.84 0.73 -8.02
N GLN A 329 24.53 -0.39 -8.04
CA GLN A 329 25.35 -0.85 -6.93
C GLN A 329 26.68 -1.37 -7.48
N LYS A 330 27.80 -0.80 -7.02
CA LYS A 330 29.14 -1.18 -7.45
C LYS A 330 29.69 -2.27 -6.53
N TYR A 331 30.15 -3.38 -7.11
CA TYR A 331 30.89 -4.44 -6.42
C TYR A 331 32.31 -4.58 -6.94
N GLY A 332 32.63 -3.92 -8.07
CA GLY A 332 33.93 -3.84 -8.68
C GLY A 332 34.29 -2.40 -9.06
N PRO A 333 35.45 -2.17 -9.69
CA PRO A 333 35.85 -0.88 -10.25
C PRO A 333 34.88 -0.41 -11.34
N GLU A 334 35.02 0.81 -11.83
CA GLU A 334 34.05 1.39 -12.81
C GLU A 334 34.04 0.65 -14.16
N ASP A 335 35.16 0.08 -14.55
CA ASP A 335 35.35 -0.75 -15.75
C ASP A 335 35.03 -2.23 -15.54
N ALA A 336 34.57 -2.62 -14.34
CA ALA A 336 34.13 -4.00 -14.08
C ALA A 336 32.94 -4.38 -14.98
N PRO A 337 32.76 -5.69 -15.25
CA PRO A 337 31.61 -6.17 -15.97
C PRO A 337 30.29 -5.62 -15.40
N LEU A 338 29.37 -5.28 -16.29
CA LEU A 338 28.07 -4.71 -15.90
C LEU A 338 26.95 -5.72 -16.19
N THR A 339 26.17 -6.03 -15.16
CA THR A 339 24.91 -6.77 -15.28
C THR A 339 23.74 -5.82 -15.04
N MET A 340 22.79 -5.80 -15.98
CA MET A 340 21.56 -5.02 -15.87
C MET A 340 20.38 -5.91 -15.56
N VAL A 341 19.64 -5.61 -14.47
CA VAL A 341 18.37 -6.25 -14.13
C VAL A 341 17.25 -5.28 -14.50
N ILE A 342 16.36 -5.72 -15.40
CA ILE A 342 15.39 -4.84 -16.04
C ILE A 342 13.98 -5.40 -16.03
N GLY A 343 12.98 -4.53 -15.91
CA GLY A 343 11.57 -4.91 -15.96
C GLY A 343 10.71 -4.30 -14.87
N ASN A 344 9.87 -5.14 -14.27
CA ASN A 344 8.93 -4.76 -13.21
C ASN A 344 9.39 -5.25 -11.81
N SER A 345 8.46 -5.28 -10.85
CA SER A 345 8.71 -5.78 -9.49
C SER A 345 9.19 -7.24 -9.42
N HIS A 346 8.79 -8.09 -10.38
CA HIS A 346 9.30 -9.46 -10.47
C HIS A 346 10.76 -9.53 -10.94
N ALA A 347 11.21 -8.58 -11.74
CA ALA A 347 12.63 -8.42 -12.03
C ALA A 347 13.39 -7.83 -10.85
N GLU A 348 12.78 -6.89 -10.12
CA GLU A 348 13.37 -6.28 -8.93
C GLU A 348 13.66 -7.31 -7.83
N GLN A 349 12.72 -8.23 -7.54
CA GLN A 349 12.97 -9.30 -6.55
C GLN A 349 14.15 -10.20 -6.92
N ALA A 350 14.47 -10.35 -8.22
CA ALA A 350 15.63 -11.11 -8.66
C ALA A 350 16.96 -10.48 -8.22
N LEU A 351 16.99 -9.21 -7.79
CA LEU A 351 18.17 -8.60 -7.20
C LEU A 351 18.65 -9.37 -5.96
N SER A 352 17.76 -9.96 -5.20
CA SER A 352 18.12 -10.82 -4.06
C SER A 352 18.98 -12.02 -4.48
N ILE A 353 18.82 -12.50 -5.71
CA ILE A 353 19.60 -13.58 -6.32
C ILE A 353 20.92 -13.03 -6.89
N PHE A 354 20.86 -11.92 -7.63
CA PHE A 354 22.01 -11.42 -8.37
C PHE A 354 22.99 -10.59 -7.54
N LYS A 355 22.60 -10.03 -6.41
CA LYS A 355 23.52 -9.33 -5.49
C LYS A 355 24.62 -10.24 -4.96
N PRO A 356 24.35 -11.42 -4.37
CA PRO A 356 25.40 -12.36 -3.95
C PRO A 356 26.32 -12.78 -5.10
N ILE A 357 25.75 -13.01 -6.29
CA ILE A 357 26.52 -13.37 -7.49
C ILE A 357 27.46 -12.21 -7.87
N ALA A 358 26.94 -10.99 -7.95
CA ALA A 358 27.71 -9.80 -8.32
C ALA A 358 28.82 -9.49 -7.32
N GLU A 359 28.57 -9.67 -6.03
CA GLU A 359 29.56 -9.48 -4.98
C GLU A 359 30.74 -10.44 -5.13
N GLN A 360 30.48 -11.71 -5.43
CA GLN A 360 31.52 -12.70 -5.62
C GLN A 360 32.27 -12.53 -6.95
N THR A 361 31.56 -12.20 -8.02
CA THR A 361 32.14 -12.01 -9.36
C THR A 361 32.73 -10.62 -9.57
N LYS A 362 32.59 -9.70 -8.59
CA LYS A 362 32.98 -8.28 -8.69
C LYS A 362 32.36 -7.58 -9.88
N THR A 363 31.10 -7.94 -10.20
CA THR A 363 30.32 -7.38 -11.30
C THR A 363 29.46 -6.20 -10.78
N ASN A 364 29.40 -5.09 -11.49
CA ASN A 364 28.53 -3.99 -11.12
C ASN A 364 27.08 -4.30 -11.51
N LEU A 365 26.13 -3.95 -10.65
CA LEU A 365 24.69 -4.12 -10.92
C LEU A 365 24.04 -2.78 -11.23
N GLN A 366 23.29 -2.71 -12.31
CA GLN A 366 22.46 -1.57 -12.68
C GLN A 366 21.02 -2.05 -12.93
N THR A 367 20.05 -1.22 -12.61
CA THR A 367 18.64 -1.54 -12.86
C THR A 367 17.98 -0.50 -13.74
N TYR A 368 16.97 -0.94 -14.50
CA TYR A 368 15.90 -0.10 -15.05
C TYR A 368 14.57 -0.75 -14.70
N LEU A 369 13.88 -0.21 -13.71
CA LEU A 369 12.68 -0.83 -13.14
C LEU A 369 11.50 0.13 -13.16
N LEU A 370 10.36 -0.35 -13.67
CA LEU A 370 9.07 0.33 -13.60
C LEU A 370 8.01 -0.64 -13.09
N GLY A 371 7.48 -0.37 -11.89
CA GLY A 371 6.47 -1.22 -11.25
C GLY A 371 5.28 -1.49 -12.17
N GLY A 372 4.85 -2.75 -12.26
CA GLY A 372 3.75 -3.19 -13.12
C GLY A 372 4.06 -3.26 -14.62
N CYS A 373 5.22 -2.77 -15.06
CA CYS A 373 5.63 -2.79 -16.47
C CYS A 373 6.49 -4.01 -16.79
N GLN A 374 5.88 -5.05 -17.33
CA GLN A 374 6.60 -6.26 -17.77
C GLN A 374 7.55 -5.96 -18.93
N TYR A 375 8.72 -6.60 -18.94
CA TYR A 375 9.65 -6.56 -20.06
C TYR A 375 9.79 -7.98 -20.69
N PRO A 376 9.86 -8.13 -21.99
CA PRO A 376 9.63 -7.11 -23.01
C PRO A 376 8.14 -7.06 -23.40
N VAL A 377 7.41 -6.03 -23.03
CA VAL A 377 6.03 -5.85 -23.50
C VAL A 377 5.99 -4.63 -24.41
N ARG A 378 5.65 -4.87 -25.68
CA ARG A 378 5.35 -3.84 -26.68
C ARG A 378 3.87 -3.81 -27.05
N SER A 379 3.02 -4.49 -26.28
CA SER A 379 1.60 -4.57 -26.56
C SER A 379 0.92 -3.20 -26.45
N VAL A 380 0.06 -2.90 -27.42
CA VAL A 380 -0.81 -1.71 -27.46
C VAL A 380 -1.72 -1.62 -26.22
N ASN A 381 -1.88 -2.73 -25.47
CA ASN A 381 -2.67 -2.82 -24.24
C ASN A 381 -1.86 -2.56 -22.94
N ALA A 382 -0.52 -2.55 -23.01
CA ALA A 382 0.30 -2.00 -21.93
C ALA A 382 0.26 -0.48 -22.10
N GLY A 383 -0.27 0.27 -21.17
CA GLY A 383 -0.43 1.73 -21.27
C GLY A 383 0.77 2.43 -21.93
N ASN A 384 0.57 3.55 -22.59
CA ASN A 384 1.58 4.25 -23.37
C ASN A 384 2.93 4.44 -22.65
N GLU A 385 2.89 4.67 -21.31
CA GLU A 385 4.10 4.86 -20.50
C GLU A 385 4.98 3.60 -20.44
N CYS A 386 4.40 2.41 -20.25
CA CYS A 386 5.16 1.16 -20.19
C CYS A 386 5.81 0.81 -21.55
N SER A 387 5.08 0.97 -22.66
CA SER A 387 5.61 0.70 -24.00
C SER A 387 6.73 1.67 -24.37
N GLU A 388 6.57 2.95 -24.03
CA GLU A 388 7.59 3.98 -24.25
C GLU A 388 8.84 3.70 -23.41
N PHE A 389 8.65 3.38 -22.11
CA PHE A 389 9.72 3.00 -21.20
C PHE A 389 10.52 1.81 -21.74
N ASN A 390 9.86 0.71 -22.10
CA ASN A 390 10.52 -0.49 -22.61
C ASN A 390 11.29 -0.22 -23.91
N THR A 391 10.77 0.63 -24.79
CA THR A 391 11.44 1.01 -26.03
C THR A 391 12.73 1.80 -25.75
N LYS A 392 12.62 2.89 -24.97
CA LYS A 392 13.77 3.73 -24.61
C LYS A 392 14.84 2.96 -23.84
N MET A 393 14.41 2.12 -22.91
CA MET A 393 15.31 1.27 -22.14
C MET A 393 16.05 0.28 -23.02
N THR A 394 15.37 -0.37 -23.99
CA THR A 394 16.03 -1.29 -24.92
C THR A 394 17.08 -0.59 -25.78
N GLU A 395 16.80 0.63 -26.25
CA GLU A 395 17.75 1.44 -27.01
C GLU A 395 18.94 1.86 -26.17
N GLU A 396 18.73 2.26 -24.92
CA GLU A 396 19.80 2.59 -23.97
C GLU A 396 20.70 1.39 -23.70
N ILE A 397 20.12 0.20 -23.47
CA ILE A 397 20.88 -1.04 -23.24
C ILE A 397 21.73 -1.41 -24.45
N ILE A 398 21.18 -1.37 -25.66
CA ILE A 398 21.91 -1.67 -26.90
C ILE A 398 23.06 -0.68 -27.13
N LYS A 399 22.86 0.59 -26.79
CA LYS A 399 23.89 1.63 -26.87
C LYS A 399 25.00 1.40 -25.82
N ARG A 400 24.64 1.05 -24.59
CA ARG A 400 25.56 0.87 -23.47
C ARG A 400 26.36 -0.42 -23.53
N LYS A 401 25.77 -1.46 -24.11
CA LYS A 401 26.33 -2.81 -24.26
C LYS A 401 26.85 -3.39 -22.92
N PRO A 402 25.99 -3.56 -21.90
CA PRO A 402 26.38 -4.27 -20.69
C PRO A 402 26.81 -5.69 -21.03
N GLN A 403 27.62 -6.32 -20.18
CA GLN A 403 27.99 -7.72 -20.39
C GLN A 403 26.75 -8.64 -20.35
N THR A 404 25.84 -8.40 -19.41
CA THR A 404 24.66 -9.24 -19.19
C THR A 404 23.42 -8.40 -18.95
N VAL A 405 22.29 -8.84 -19.52
CA VAL A 405 20.96 -8.33 -19.22
C VAL A 405 20.12 -9.48 -18.64
N VAL A 406 19.44 -9.22 -17.54
CA VAL A 406 18.56 -10.16 -16.84
C VAL A 406 17.15 -9.62 -16.79
N PHE A 407 16.17 -10.44 -17.15
CA PHE A 407 14.74 -10.09 -17.01
C PHE A 407 13.85 -11.34 -16.84
N ILE A 408 12.61 -11.12 -16.44
CA ILE A 408 11.61 -12.19 -16.35
C ILE A 408 11.00 -12.44 -17.73
N ALA A 409 11.25 -13.62 -18.29
CA ALA A 409 10.92 -13.96 -19.68
C ALA A 409 9.48 -14.46 -19.89
N THR A 410 8.81 -14.89 -18.81
CA THR A 410 7.43 -15.40 -18.86
C THR A 410 6.51 -14.58 -17.96
N ILE A 411 5.20 -14.80 -18.06
CA ILE A 411 4.17 -14.15 -17.26
C ILE A 411 3.26 -15.24 -16.71
N ALA A 412 3.43 -15.55 -15.42
CA ALA A 412 2.57 -16.47 -14.70
C ALA A 412 1.21 -15.83 -14.37
N GLN A 413 0.16 -16.64 -14.22
CA GLN A 413 -1.17 -16.19 -13.87
C GLN A 413 -1.57 -16.64 -12.46
N ALA A 414 -2.32 -15.78 -11.73
CA ALA A 414 -2.75 -16.11 -10.38
C ALA A 414 -3.83 -17.22 -10.34
N ARG A 415 -4.68 -17.28 -11.38
CA ARG A 415 -5.90 -18.12 -11.40
C ARG A 415 -5.83 -19.35 -12.28
N SER A 416 -4.76 -19.49 -13.05
CA SER A 416 -4.62 -20.60 -14.00
C SER A 416 -3.16 -20.91 -14.26
N ASN A 417 -2.90 -22.03 -14.92
CA ASN A 417 -1.61 -22.39 -15.47
C ASN A 417 -1.34 -21.82 -16.88
N ASP A 418 -2.11 -20.80 -17.29
CA ASP A 418 -1.93 -20.09 -18.57
C ASP A 418 -0.73 -19.13 -18.49
N GLU A 419 0.43 -19.70 -18.30
CA GLU A 419 1.71 -18.99 -18.37
C GLU A 419 2.06 -18.73 -19.83
N ARG A 420 2.55 -17.52 -20.15
CA ARG A 420 2.87 -17.11 -21.51
C ARG A 420 4.15 -16.29 -21.58
N ALA A 421 4.77 -16.29 -22.76
CA ALA A 421 5.79 -15.32 -23.14
C ALA A 421 5.14 -14.18 -23.97
N ASP A 422 5.71 -12.97 -23.87
CA ASP A 422 5.24 -11.86 -24.71
C ASP A 422 5.62 -12.10 -26.18
N PRO A 423 4.75 -11.79 -27.15
CA PRO A 423 5.05 -11.94 -28.58
C PRO A 423 6.30 -11.19 -29.05
N SER A 424 6.71 -10.12 -28.36
CA SER A 424 7.92 -9.35 -28.68
C SER A 424 9.22 -9.96 -28.12
N LEU A 425 9.14 -11.07 -27.40
CA LEU A 425 10.29 -11.72 -26.77
C LEU A 425 11.35 -12.15 -27.78
N ASP A 426 10.94 -12.79 -28.88
CA ASP A 426 11.87 -13.27 -29.94
C ASP A 426 12.67 -12.12 -30.54
N GLU A 427 11.99 -11.04 -30.93
CA GLU A 427 12.66 -9.85 -31.48
C GLU A 427 13.61 -9.21 -30.46
N THR A 428 13.17 -9.14 -29.19
CA THR A 428 13.98 -8.50 -28.14
C THR A 428 15.24 -9.28 -27.85
N VAL A 429 15.16 -10.60 -27.66
CA VAL A 429 16.33 -11.45 -27.43
C VAL A 429 17.28 -11.39 -28.62
N ARG A 430 16.76 -11.46 -29.86
CA ARG A 430 17.55 -11.28 -31.08
C ARG A 430 18.34 -9.97 -31.08
N ARG A 431 17.68 -8.83 -30.83
CA ARG A 431 18.31 -7.51 -30.85
C ARG A 431 19.42 -7.37 -29.80
N LEU A 432 19.20 -7.89 -28.59
CA LEU A 432 20.19 -7.85 -27.52
C LEU A 432 21.40 -8.73 -27.84
N THR A 433 21.17 -9.96 -28.32
CA THR A 433 22.25 -10.89 -28.66
C THR A 433 23.04 -10.43 -29.91
N GLU A 434 22.39 -9.87 -30.92
CA GLU A 434 23.07 -9.24 -32.07
C GLU A 434 23.94 -8.05 -31.68
N ALA A 435 23.60 -7.34 -30.58
CA ALA A 435 24.43 -6.29 -30.01
C ALA A 435 25.65 -6.82 -29.21
N GLY A 436 25.79 -8.15 -29.10
CA GLY A 436 26.86 -8.81 -28.35
C GLY A 436 26.61 -8.90 -26.83
N ILE A 437 25.38 -8.74 -26.38
CA ILE A 437 24.98 -8.75 -24.98
C ILE A 437 24.54 -10.17 -24.60
N GLN A 438 25.02 -10.70 -23.47
CA GLN A 438 24.47 -11.93 -22.91
C GLN A 438 23.11 -11.68 -22.28
N VAL A 439 22.15 -12.55 -22.53
CA VAL A 439 20.77 -12.39 -22.10
C VAL A 439 20.35 -13.56 -21.21
N ILE A 440 20.02 -13.27 -19.94
CA ILE A 440 19.45 -14.27 -19.02
C ILE A 440 17.94 -14.01 -18.90
N GLY A 441 17.13 -14.95 -19.36
CA GLY A 441 15.71 -14.99 -19.10
C GLY A 441 15.42 -15.87 -17.88
N LEU A 442 14.71 -15.32 -16.89
CA LEU A 442 14.21 -16.10 -15.77
C LEU A 442 12.75 -16.49 -16.03
N ARG A 443 12.38 -17.74 -15.75
CA ARG A 443 10.98 -18.12 -15.69
C ARG A 443 10.31 -17.44 -14.49
N ASP A 444 9.13 -16.87 -14.68
CA ASP A 444 8.37 -16.17 -13.62
C ASP A 444 8.07 -17.13 -12.45
N ASN A 445 7.95 -16.59 -11.25
CA ASN A 445 7.52 -17.37 -10.09
C ASN A 445 5.99 -17.55 -10.08
N PRO A 446 5.44 -18.52 -9.33
CA PRO A 446 4.01 -18.72 -9.19
C PRO A 446 3.33 -17.49 -8.60
N ARG A 447 2.10 -17.23 -9.03
CA ARG A 447 1.21 -16.20 -8.48
C ARG A 447 -0.02 -16.86 -7.87
N PHE A 448 -0.54 -16.29 -6.80
CA PHE A 448 -1.66 -16.84 -6.05
C PHE A 448 -2.85 -15.86 -6.05
N GLU A 449 -4.07 -16.39 -5.86
CA GLU A 449 -5.28 -15.57 -5.72
C GLU A 449 -5.43 -14.97 -4.31
N TYR A 450 -4.55 -15.33 -3.40
CA TYR A 450 -4.55 -14.95 -2.00
C TYR A 450 -3.11 -14.74 -1.54
N ASN A 451 -2.94 -13.94 -0.50
CA ASN A 451 -1.64 -13.78 0.12
C ASN A 451 -1.21 -15.10 0.77
N ILE A 452 -0.27 -15.80 0.11
CA ILE A 452 0.18 -17.14 0.53
C ILE A 452 0.97 -17.08 1.85
N TYR A 453 1.68 -15.99 2.12
CA TYR A 453 2.34 -15.76 3.40
C TYR A 453 1.34 -15.64 4.54
N GLU A 454 0.31 -14.80 4.38
CA GLU A 454 -0.75 -14.68 5.37
C GLU A 454 -1.52 -16.00 5.58
N CYS A 455 -1.74 -16.76 4.50
CA CYS A 455 -2.34 -18.08 4.59
C CYS A 455 -1.51 -18.97 5.51
N ALA A 456 -0.21 -19.05 5.29
CA ALA A 456 0.70 -19.87 6.09
C ALA A 456 0.79 -19.42 7.55
N GLN A 457 0.71 -18.11 7.81
CA GLN A 457 0.65 -17.58 9.18
C GLN A 457 -0.63 -18.00 9.92
N LYS A 458 -1.77 -18.02 9.22
CA LYS A 458 -3.06 -18.44 9.77
C LYS A 458 -3.20 -19.94 9.95
N ALA A 459 -2.53 -20.70 9.10
CA ALA A 459 -2.54 -22.17 9.12
C ALA A 459 -1.73 -22.78 10.28
N GLY A 460 -0.91 -21.97 10.97
CA GLY A 460 -0.08 -22.43 12.10
C GLY A 460 0.86 -23.58 11.67
N ASP A 461 0.67 -24.77 12.24
CA ASP A 461 1.51 -25.92 11.96
C ASP A 461 1.21 -26.56 10.58
N ASP A 462 -0.01 -26.42 10.06
CA ASP A 462 -0.41 -26.97 8.75
C ASP A 462 -0.23 -25.96 7.60
N LYS A 463 0.99 -25.43 7.45
CA LYS A 463 1.33 -24.50 6.36
C LYS A 463 1.17 -25.13 4.96
N SER A 464 1.22 -26.46 4.89
CA SER A 464 1.05 -27.21 3.64
C SER A 464 -0.34 -27.05 3.02
N SER A 465 -1.37 -26.75 3.82
CA SER A 465 -2.73 -26.46 3.33
C SER A 465 -2.80 -25.24 2.39
N CYS A 466 -1.82 -24.35 2.47
CA CYS A 466 -1.68 -23.18 1.60
C CYS A 466 -0.91 -23.47 0.30
N ALA A 467 -0.34 -24.64 0.14
CA ALA A 467 0.40 -25.02 -1.07
C ALA A 467 -0.55 -25.26 -2.25
N ARG A 468 -0.01 -25.13 -3.47
CA ARG A 468 -0.74 -25.44 -4.71
C ARG A 468 0.14 -26.31 -5.62
N PRO A 469 -0.46 -27.24 -6.38
CA PRO A 469 0.28 -28.00 -7.38
C PRO A 469 0.93 -27.06 -8.42
N ALA A 470 2.16 -27.38 -8.81
CA ALA A 470 2.84 -26.62 -9.86
C ALA A 470 2.12 -26.69 -11.21
N SER A 471 1.36 -27.77 -11.46
CA SER A 471 0.50 -27.90 -12.64
C SER A 471 -0.63 -26.86 -12.73
N ASP A 472 -1.03 -26.31 -11.59
CA ASP A 472 -2.09 -25.28 -11.52
C ASP A 472 -1.54 -23.86 -11.74
N LYS A 473 -0.21 -23.70 -11.68
CA LYS A 473 0.49 -22.42 -11.71
C LYS A 473 1.37 -22.20 -12.92
N TYR A 474 1.83 -23.26 -13.54
CA TYR A 474 2.76 -23.23 -14.65
C TYR A 474 2.22 -23.96 -15.87
N ALA A 475 2.52 -23.45 -17.04
CA ALA A 475 2.39 -24.20 -18.29
C ALA A 475 3.22 -25.48 -18.23
N ALA A 476 2.76 -26.53 -18.93
CA ALA A 476 3.46 -27.83 -18.99
C ALA A 476 4.90 -27.66 -19.48
N GLU A 477 5.08 -26.86 -20.52
CA GLU A 477 6.37 -26.46 -21.05
C GLU A 477 6.62 -24.97 -20.79
N ASN A 478 7.88 -24.59 -20.66
CA ASN A 478 8.25 -23.19 -20.49
C ASN A 478 8.04 -22.42 -21.80
N PRO A 479 7.11 -21.44 -21.85
CA PRO A 479 6.74 -20.77 -23.08
C PRO A 479 7.84 -19.89 -23.69
N ALA A 480 8.90 -19.57 -22.94
CA ALA A 480 10.05 -18.82 -23.44
C ALA A 480 11.18 -19.71 -23.98
N LYS A 481 11.13 -21.02 -23.69
CA LYS A 481 12.22 -21.96 -23.98
C LYS A 481 12.68 -21.94 -25.43
N GLU A 482 11.74 -22.02 -26.38
CA GLU A 482 12.05 -22.06 -27.82
C GLU A 482 12.83 -20.81 -28.27
N VAL A 483 12.47 -19.63 -27.78
CA VAL A 483 13.15 -18.38 -28.10
C VAL A 483 14.60 -18.40 -27.61
N PHE A 484 14.83 -18.82 -26.37
CA PHE A 484 16.16 -18.84 -25.81
C PHE A 484 17.04 -19.95 -26.43
N ASP A 485 16.49 -21.11 -26.74
CA ASP A 485 17.20 -22.18 -27.44
C ASP A 485 17.65 -21.72 -28.85
N LYS A 486 16.83 -20.93 -29.55
CA LYS A 486 17.15 -20.37 -30.87
C LYS A 486 18.38 -19.47 -30.86
N TYR A 487 18.56 -18.67 -29.82
CA TYR A 487 19.66 -17.71 -29.69
C TYR A 487 20.75 -18.15 -28.68
N ARG A 488 20.72 -19.41 -28.24
CA ARG A 488 21.68 -19.96 -27.26
C ARG A 488 23.14 -19.75 -27.67
N ASN A 489 23.47 -20.03 -28.92
CA ASN A 489 24.83 -19.88 -29.45
C ASN A 489 25.26 -18.39 -29.59
N GLN A 490 24.34 -17.45 -29.38
CA GLN A 490 24.58 -16.00 -29.40
C GLN A 490 24.57 -15.41 -27.98
N GLY A 491 24.51 -16.24 -26.92
CA GLY A 491 24.59 -15.80 -25.54
C GLY A 491 23.23 -15.63 -24.84
N ALA A 492 22.14 -16.20 -25.36
CA ALA A 492 20.86 -16.25 -24.67
C ALA A 492 20.76 -17.52 -23.79
N VAL A 493 20.40 -17.33 -22.52
CA VAL A 493 20.28 -18.41 -21.53
C VAL A 493 18.92 -18.31 -20.83
N MET A 494 18.15 -19.40 -20.87
CA MET A 494 16.90 -19.53 -20.11
C MET A 494 17.17 -20.28 -18.80
N VAL A 495 16.88 -19.62 -17.69
CA VAL A 495 16.97 -20.22 -16.36
C VAL A 495 15.56 -20.53 -15.87
N ASP A 496 15.21 -21.81 -15.90
CA ASP A 496 13.93 -22.31 -15.38
C ASP A 496 14.08 -22.66 -13.89
N LEU A 497 13.28 -22.01 -13.05
CA LEU A 497 13.32 -22.15 -11.59
C LEU A 497 12.03 -22.77 -11.04
N LYS A 498 11.23 -23.42 -11.90
CA LYS A 498 9.96 -24.04 -11.48
C LYS A 498 10.11 -24.99 -10.32
N ASP A 499 11.11 -25.85 -10.35
CA ASP A 499 11.42 -26.83 -9.30
C ASP A 499 12.00 -26.19 -8.03
N VAL A 500 12.59 -24.99 -8.16
CA VAL A 500 13.10 -24.21 -7.02
C VAL A 500 11.96 -23.51 -6.28
N TYR A 501 10.98 -22.99 -7.00
CA TYR A 501 9.77 -22.40 -6.40
C TYR A 501 8.76 -23.45 -5.94
N CYS A 502 8.73 -24.59 -6.60
CA CYS A 502 7.75 -25.65 -6.38
C CYS A 502 8.45 -27.01 -6.27
N PRO A 503 9.28 -27.25 -5.23
CA PRO A 503 9.93 -28.55 -5.05
C PRO A 503 8.87 -29.65 -4.93
N ASP A 504 9.21 -30.83 -5.42
CA ASP A 504 8.34 -32.02 -5.46
C ASP A 504 6.98 -31.77 -6.15
N GLY A 505 6.94 -30.77 -7.05
CA GLY A 505 5.74 -30.40 -7.79
C GLY A 505 4.71 -29.60 -6.99
N MET A 506 5.07 -29.11 -5.79
CA MET A 506 4.19 -28.33 -4.91
C MET A 506 4.77 -26.94 -4.64
N CYS A 507 4.03 -25.89 -5.01
CA CYS A 507 4.38 -24.51 -4.71
C CYS A 507 3.98 -24.19 -3.27
N SER A 508 4.92 -24.41 -2.35
CA SER A 508 4.71 -24.28 -0.91
C SER A 508 5.04 -22.86 -0.40
N PRO A 509 4.35 -22.36 0.63
CA PRO A 509 4.72 -21.09 1.25
C PRO A 509 6.08 -21.10 1.94
N VAL A 510 6.57 -22.28 2.36
CA VAL A 510 7.82 -22.46 3.08
C VAL A 510 8.64 -23.56 2.42
N VAL A 511 9.92 -23.29 2.17
CA VAL A 511 10.90 -24.25 1.67
C VAL A 511 12.19 -24.09 2.48
N GLY A 512 12.72 -25.19 3.02
CA GLY A 512 13.94 -25.16 3.83
C GLY A 512 13.86 -24.16 5.00
N ASN A 513 12.74 -24.13 5.72
CA ASN A 513 12.45 -23.24 6.86
C ASN A 513 12.48 -21.74 6.53
N ILE A 514 12.36 -21.36 5.24
CA ILE A 514 12.27 -19.97 4.79
C ILE A 514 10.95 -19.76 4.06
N TYR A 515 10.25 -18.65 4.35
CA TYR A 515 9.10 -18.24 3.56
C TYR A 515 9.53 -17.86 2.15
N VAL A 516 8.99 -18.57 1.16
CA VAL A 516 9.30 -18.33 -0.27
C VAL A 516 8.72 -17.00 -0.73
N TYR A 517 7.51 -16.67 -0.28
CA TYR A 517 6.78 -15.47 -0.69
C TYR A 517 6.50 -14.58 0.52
N PHE A 518 6.37 -13.28 0.28
CA PHE A 518 5.94 -12.33 1.30
C PHE A 518 4.55 -11.75 1.03
N ASP A 519 3.98 -11.99 -0.14
CA ASP A 519 2.60 -11.63 -0.51
C ASP A 519 1.98 -12.69 -1.43
N ASP A 520 1.14 -12.31 -2.39
CA ASP A 520 0.45 -13.20 -3.32
C ASP A 520 1.29 -13.52 -4.58
N ASN A 521 2.38 -12.81 -4.85
CA ASN A 521 3.14 -12.97 -6.09
C ASN A 521 4.64 -12.64 -6.02
N HIS A 522 5.14 -12.07 -4.92
CA HIS A 522 6.56 -11.73 -4.82
C HIS A 522 7.35 -12.68 -3.92
N VAL A 523 8.54 -13.05 -4.39
CA VAL A 523 9.49 -13.90 -3.67
C VAL A 523 10.22 -13.08 -2.61
N SER A 524 10.36 -13.66 -1.41
CA SER A 524 11.07 -13.01 -0.31
C SER A 524 12.56 -12.84 -0.60
N LYS A 525 13.13 -11.71 -0.22
CA LYS A 525 14.58 -11.43 -0.30
C LYS A 525 15.40 -12.54 0.37
N THR A 526 14.93 -13.03 1.52
CA THR A 526 15.59 -14.07 2.29
C THR A 526 15.67 -15.38 1.51
N TYR A 527 14.57 -15.79 0.86
CA TYR A 527 14.57 -17.00 0.02
C TYR A 527 15.40 -16.79 -1.25
N GLY A 528 15.22 -15.65 -1.93
CA GLY A 528 15.96 -15.33 -3.16
C GLY A 528 17.48 -15.42 -3.01
N ARG A 529 18.03 -15.00 -1.87
CA ARG A 529 19.45 -15.12 -1.58
C ARG A 529 19.93 -16.57 -1.55
N THR A 530 19.10 -17.50 -1.08
CA THR A 530 19.47 -18.93 -1.06
C THR A 530 19.42 -19.59 -2.44
N MET A 531 18.79 -18.92 -3.43
CA MET A 531 18.72 -19.39 -4.82
C MET A 531 19.98 -19.05 -5.65
N ALA A 532 20.84 -18.14 -5.14
CA ALA A 532 21.95 -17.58 -5.92
C ALA A 532 22.89 -18.63 -6.51
N GLN A 533 23.24 -19.65 -5.74
CA GLN A 533 24.08 -20.75 -6.20
C GLN A 533 23.45 -21.54 -7.35
N GLU A 534 22.20 -21.90 -7.21
CA GLU A 534 21.44 -22.69 -8.20
C GLU A 534 21.27 -21.90 -9.50
N VAL A 535 20.91 -20.63 -9.40
CA VAL A 535 20.77 -19.74 -10.57
C VAL A 535 22.10 -19.58 -11.29
N PHE A 536 23.18 -19.37 -10.55
CA PHE A 536 24.52 -19.27 -11.13
C PHE A 536 24.91 -20.55 -11.87
N GLN A 537 24.71 -21.72 -11.28
CA GLN A 537 25.04 -23.00 -11.88
C GLN A 537 24.24 -23.25 -13.16
N ARG A 538 22.91 -23.07 -13.13
CA ARG A 538 22.04 -23.24 -14.31
C ARG A 538 22.37 -22.26 -15.43
N ALA A 539 22.68 -21.01 -15.08
CA ALA A 539 23.07 -20.01 -16.06
C ALA A 539 24.43 -20.36 -16.71
N ALA A 540 25.41 -20.82 -15.93
CA ALA A 540 26.72 -21.27 -16.44
C ALA A 540 26.60 -22.51 -17.33
N GLU A 541 25.82 -23.53 -16.95
CA GLU A 541 25.49 -24.69 -17.77
C GLU A 541 24.76 -24.29 -19.08
N GLY A 542 23.96 -23.25 -19.01
CA GLY A 542 23.30 -22.63 -20.16
C GLY A 542 24.24 -21.89 -21.11
N GLY A 543 25.48 -21.61 -20.70
CA GLY A 543 26.48 -20.90 -21.48
C GLY A 543 26.74 -19.46 -21.05
N TRP A 544 26.24 -19.03 -19.87
CA TRP A 544 26.55 -17.72 -19.33
C TRP A 544 28.02 -17.64 -18.92
N LEU A 545 28.72 -16.69 -19.49
CA LEU A 545 30.15 -16.48 -19.26
C LEU A 545 30.35 -15.36 -18.23
N VAL A 546 30.83 -15.75 -17.04
CA VAL A 546 31.23 -14.80 -15.99
C VAL A 546 32.71 -15.01 -15.68
N SER A 547 33.44 -13.92 -15.56
CA SER A 547 34.83 -13.96 -15.12
C SER A 547 34.89 -14.11 -13.59
N GLY A 548 35.41 -15.25 -13.09
CA GLY A 548 35.64 -15.49 -11.68
C GLY A 548 35.23 -16.90 -11.22
N LYS A 549 35.90 -17.41 -10.18
CA LYS A 549 35.43 -18.57 -9.45
C LYS A 549 34.46 -18.12 -8.38
N VAL A 550 33.28 -18.68 -8.37
CA VAL A 550 32.23 -18.38 -7.40
C VAL A 550 32.16 -19.52 -6.39
N ASN A 551 32.29 -19.20 -5.10
CA ASN A 551 32.13 -20.14 -3.98
C ASN A 551 30.94 -19.62 -3.13
N PHE A 552 29.78 -20.27 -3.27
CA PHE A 552 28.60 -19.98 -2.46
C PHE A 552 28.56 -20.76 -1.16
#